data_a4f1388d08671583ba2917a7804b4232
#
_entry.id   a4f1388d08671583ba2917a7804b4232
#
_cell.length_a   1.000
_cell.length_b   1.000
_cell.length_c   1.000
_cell.angle_alpha   90.00
_cell.angle_beta   90.00
_cell.angle_gamma   90.00
#
_symmetry.space_group_name_H-M   'P 1'
#
loop_
_entity.id
_entity.type
_entity.pdbx_description
1 polymer ?
#
loop_
_entity_poly.entity_id
_entity_poly.type
_entity_poly.pdbx_seq_one_letter_code
_entity_poly.pdbx_strand_id
1 'polypeptide(L)'
;MPDDAAWRETVDYIAVRRVQDAYADIVTRRAWDELAEVFRPDAVVRVDKRAGDPLVLRGPGEVGDFIAGAIAGFSFFEFVILGARVEIAPGGDPDAAGARMYMSELRQDARDGHWSTVYGVYHDRYVRHEGRWWFAQRRYSSLARTAPAMDVFAFPDRLADLRTPWPDD
;
A
#
# COMPACT_ATOMS: atom_id res chain seq x y z
N MET A 1 -31.96 -9.93 -12.95
CA MET A 1 -31.10 -10.32 -11.84
C MET A 1 -29.67 -9.93 -12.21
N PRO A 2 -28.92 -9.27 -11.32
CA PRO A 2 -27.50 -9.08 -11.59
C PRO A 2 -26.86 -10.44 -11.78
N ASP A 3 -25.94 -10.53 -12.75
CA ASP A 3 -25.15 -11.75 -12.98
C ASP A 3 -24.40 -12.10 -11.68
N ASP A 4 -24.48 -13.34 -11.23
CA ASP A 4 -23.80 -13.81 -10.01
C ASP A 4 -22.29 -13.53 -10.05
N ALA A 5 -21.69 -13.48 -11.23
CA ALA A 5 -20.30 -13.13 -11.42
C ALA A 5 -20.03 -11.67 -11.10
N ALA A 6 -20.84 -10.74 -11.61
CA ALA A 6 -20.71 -9.30 -11.33
C ALA A 6 -20.95 -8.99 -9.85
N TRP A 7 -21.84 -9.72 -9.20
CA TRP A 7 -22.07 -9.59 -7.77
C TRP A 7 -20.84 -10.04 -6.96
N ARG A 8 -20.26 -11.18 -7.29
CA ARG A 8 -19.04 -11.70 -6.63
C ARG A 8 -17.87 -10.74 -6.81
N GLU A 9 -17.64 -10.25 -8.02
CA GLU A 9 -16.62 -9.25 -8.30
C GLU A 9 -16.79 -8.00 -7.42
N THR A 10 -18.03 -7.50 -7.29
CA THR A 10 -18.34 -6.34 -6.44
C THR A 10 -18.04 -6.63 -4.96
N VAL A 11 -18.40 -7.79 -4.45
CA VAL A 11 -18.12 -8.20 -3.07
C VAL A 11 -16.61 -8.28 -2.83
N ASP A 12 -15.88 -8.89 -3.75
CA ASP A 12 -14.43 -9.01 -3.68
C ASP A 12 -13.73 -7.64 -3.75
N TYR A 13 -14.19 -6.77 -4.65
CA TYR A 13 -13.72 -5.38 -4.72
C TYR A 13 -13.88 -4.67 -3.37
N ILE A 14 -15.06 -4.75 -2.75
CA ILE A 14 -15.32 -4.16 -1.44
C ILE A 14 -14.41 -4.77 -0.36
N ALA A 15 -14.21 -6.09 -0.40
CA ALA A 15 -13.37 -6.79 0.56
C ALA A 15 -11.89 -6.37 0.45
N VAL A 16 -11.36 -6.23 -0.76
CA VAL A 16 -10.00 -5.70 -0.98
C VAL A 16 -9.89 -4.24 -0.51
N ARG A 17 -10.90 -3.41 -0.80
CA ARG A 17 -10.93 -2.01 -0.30
C ARG A 17 -10.90 -1.94 1.22
N ARG A 18 -11.62 -2.82 1.92
CA ARG A 18 -11.58 -2.89 3.39
C ARG A 18 -10.19 -3.21 3.93
N VAL A 19 -9.42 -4.06 3.23
CA VAL A 19 -8.02 -4.33 3.62
C VAL A 19 -7.15 -3.08 3.46
N GLN A 20 -7.35 -2.30 2.40
CA GLN A 20 -6.64 -1.03 2.18
C GLN A 20 -7.00 0.00 3.26
N ASP A 21 -8.28 0.15 3.56
CA ASP A 21 -8.77 1.11 4.56
C ASP A 21 -8.28 0.72 5.98
N ALA A 22 -8.28 -0.59 6.30
CA ALA A 22 -7.70 -1.10 7.55
C ALA A 22 -6.21 -0.79 7.67
N TYR A 23 -5.44 -0.98 6.59
CA TYR A 23 -4.02 -0.60 6.58
C TYR A 23 -3.82 0.89 6.87
N ALA A 24 -4.59 1.76 6.22
CA ALA A 24 -4.48 3.21 6.44
C ALA A 24 -4.78 3.61 7.89
N ASP A 25 -5.80 3.00 8.50
CA ASP A 25 -6.15 3.21 9.89
C ASP A 25 -5.06 2.68 10.85
N ILE A 26 -4.56 1.46 10.64
CA ILE A 26 -3.50 0.84 11.43
C ILE A 26 -2.24 1.73 11.45
N VAL A 27 -1.80 2.19 10.28
CA VAL A 27 -0.59 3.02 10.15
C VAL A 27 -0.79 4.39 10.79
N THR A 28 -1.97 5.02 10.60
CA THR A 28 -2.30 6.31 11.21
C THR A 28 -2.32 6.23 12.73
N ARG A 29 -2.89 5.17 13.30
CA ARG A 29 -2.91 4.91 14.75
C ARG A 29 -1.59 4.38 15.32
N ARG A 30 -0.65 4.01 14.45
CA ARG A 30 0.61 3.35 14.86
C ARG A 30 0.39 2.00 15.58
N ALA A 31 -0.64 1.27 15.18
CA ALA A 31 -1.02 -0.02 15.77
C ALA A 31 -0.29 -1.18 15.07
N TRP A 32 1.04 -1.23 15.19
CA TRP A 32 1.91 -2.07 14.37
C TRP A 32 1.61 -3.57 14.47
N ASP A 33 1.19 -4.05 15.62
CA ASP A 33 0.84 -5.46 15.84
C ASP A 33 -0.38 -5.88 14.99
N GLU A 34 -1.28 -4.93 14.65
CA GLU A 34 -2.46 -5.19 13.82
C GLU A 34 -2.10 -5.36 12.33
N LEU A 35 -0.87 -5.04 11.90
CA LEU A 35 -0.44 -5.31 10.52
C LEU A 35 -0.52 -6.81 10.17
N ALA A 36 -0.39 -7.68 11.15
CA ALA A 36 -0.58 -9.13 10.98
C ALA A 36 -2.03 -9.52 10.61
N GLU A 37 -2.99 -8.62 10.74
CA GLU A 37 -4.38 -8.87 10.35
C GLU A 37 -4.64 -8.56 8.87
N VAL A 38 -3.74 -7.84 8.20
CA VAL A 38 -3.90 -7.40 6.81
C VAL A 38 -2.81 -7.93 5.88
N PHE A 39 -1.60 -8.21 6.38
CA PHE A 39 -0.50 -8.81 5.62
C PHE A 39 -0.39 -10.31 5.84
N ARG A 40 -0.11 -11.04 4.76
CA ARG A 40 0.35 -12.43 4.87
C ARG A 40 1.65 -12.49 5.67
N PRO A 41 1.90 -13.59 6.43
CA PRO A 41 3.17 -13.79 7.14
C PRO A 41 4.40 -13.77 6.20
N ASP A 42 4.22 -14.20 4.97
CA ASP A 42 5.22 -14.27 3.90
C ASP A 42 5.16 -13.09 2.92
N ALA A 43 4.38 -12.06 3.21
CA ALA A 43 4.24 -10.90 2.35
C ALA A 43 5.58 -10.21 2.07
N VAL A 44 5.74 -9.70 0.86
CA VAL A 44 6.95 -8.97 0.45
C VAL A 44 6.60 -7.53 0.12
N VAL A 45 7.24 -6.59 0.82
CA VAL A 45 7.09 -5.15 0.56
C VAL A 45 8.39 -4.59 0.03
N ARG A 46 8.33 -3.91 -1.12
CA ARG A 46 9.46 -3.21 -1.74
C ARG A 46 9.24 -1.71 -1.65
N VAL A 47 10.19 -1.02 -1.05
CA VAL A 47 10.15 0.44 -0.86
C VAL A 47 11.20 1.08 -1.76
N ASP A 48 10.75 1.91 -2.70
CA ASP A 48 11.63 2.73 -3.53
C ASP A 48 12.40 3.73 -2.68
N LYS A 49 13.73 3.66 -2.74
CA LYS A 49 14.63 4.61 -2.07
C LYS A 49 15.04 5.78 -2.97
N ARG A 50 14.53 5.85 -4.20
CA ARG A 50 14.87 6.81 -5.26
C ARG A 50 16.32 6.73 -5.75
N ALA A 51 17.17 5.97 -5.09
CA ALA A 51 18.55 5.71 -5.48
C ALA A 51 18.97 4.32 -5.03
N GLY A 52 19.59 3.56 -5.93
CA GLY A 52 20.00 2.17 -5.69
C GLY A 52 18.84 1.19 -5.64
N ASP A 53 19.10 0.00 -5.15
CA ASP A 53 18.10 -1.05 -5.06
C ASP A 53 17.00 -0.72 -4.05
N PRO A 54 15.76 -1.16 -4.30
CA PRO A 54 14.68 -0.97 -3.34
C PRO A 54 14.96 -1.71 -2.03
N LEU A 55 14.47 -1.16 -0.93
CA LEU A 55 14.45 -1.87 0.34
C LEU A 55 13.40 -2.97 0.25
N VAL A 56 13.76 -4.18 0.65
CA VAL A 56 12.86 -5.34 0.69
C VAL A 56 12.57 -5.69 2.14
N LEU A 57 11.29 -5.74 2.49
CA LEU A 57 10.78 -6.09 3.82
C LEU A 57 9.92 -7.35 3.71
N ARG A 58 10.01 -8.23 4.71
CA ARG A 58 9.29 -9.52 4.73
C ARG A 58 8.40 -9.63 5.94
N GLY A 59 7.12 -9.89 5.66
CA GLY A 59 6.11 -10.05 6.70
C GLY A 59 5.74 -8.76 7.43
N PRO A 60 4.65 -8.81 8.23
CA PRO A 60 4.13 -7.62 8.92
C PRO A 60 5.09 -7.03 9.95
N GLY A 61 5.93 -7.84 10.59
CA GLY A 61 6.88 -7.36 11.60
C GLY A 61 7.92 -6.40 11.02
N GLU A 62 8.65 -6.79 9.95
CA GLU A 62 9.64 -5.92 9.31
C GLU A 62 8.98 -4.66 8.72
N VAL A 63 7.75 -4.77 8.20
CA VAL A 63 6.98 -3.64 7.69
C VAL A 63 6.66 -2.67 8.83
N GLY A 64 6.18 -3.17 9.96
CA GLY A 64 5.84 -2.36 11.13
C GLY A 64 7.07 -1.63 11.70
N ASP A 65 8.17 -2.34 11.89
CA ASP A 65 9.43 -1.77 12.40
C ASP A 65 9.96 -0.66 11.48
N PHE A 66 9.92 -0.90 10.17
CA PHE A 66 10.35 0.09 9.19
C PHE A 66 9.49 1.35 9.23
N ILE A 67 8.15 1.22 9.21
CA ILE A 67 7.26 2.38 9.22
C ILE A 67 7.37 3.11 10.56
N ALA A 68 7.39 2.38 11.68
CA ALA A 68 7.56 2.96 13.01
C ALA A 68 8.81 3.83 13.09
N GLY A 69 9.95 3.32 12.60
CA GLY A 69 11.20 4.08 12.53
C GLY A 69 11.10 5.30 11.62
N ALA A 70 10.47 5.16 10.45
CA ALA A 70 10.35 6.23 9.46
C ALA A 70 9.49 7.41 9.95
N ILE A 71 8.48 7.15 10.79
CA ILE A 71 7.56 8.19 11.29
C ILE A 71 7.78 8.59 12.75
N ALA A 72 8.80 8.04 13.42
CA ALA A 72 9.08 8.29 14.83
C ALA A 72 9.31 9.79 15.16
N GLY A 73 9.86 10.55 14.21
CA GLY A 73 10.14 11.97 14.37
C GLY A 73 8.94 12.92 14.16
N PHE A 74 7.74 12.38 13.88
CA PHE A 74 6.56 13.21 13.64
C PHE A 74 5.62 13.23 14.85
N SER A 75 5.26 14.44 15.29
CA SER A 75 4.23 14.68 16.31
C SER A 75 2.82 14.39 15.77
N PHE A 76 2.61 14.65 14.47
CA PHE A 76 1.40 14.28 13.74
C PHE A 76 1.78 13.44 12.51
N PHE A 77 1.01 12.42 12.26
CA PHE A 77 1.11 11.60 11.05
C PHE A 77 -0.27 11.05 10.71
N GLU A 78 -0.67 11.20 9.46
CA GLU A 78 -1.90 10.65 8.93
C GLU A 78 -1.64 10.05 7.54
N PHE A 79 -2.06 8.82 7.34
CA PHE A 79 -2.01 8.15 6.04
C PHE A 79 -3.36 8.28 5.35
N VAL A 80 -3.38 8.91 4.18
CA VAL A 80 -4.60 9.20 3.43
C VAL A 80 -4.59 8.46 2.10
N ILE A 81 -5.63 7.68 1.84
CA ILE A 81 -5.86 7.08 0.52
C ILE A 81 -6.56 8.12 -0.35
N LEU A 82 -5.89 8.60 -1.38
CA LEU A 82 -6.45 9.57 -2.35
C LEU A 82 -7.36 8.89 -3.38
N GLY A 83 -7.06 7.65 -3.72
CA GLY A 83 -7.85 6.85 -4.64
C GLY A 83 -7.19 5.51 -4.91
N ALA A 84 -7.98 4.54 -5.32
CA ALA A 84 -7.46 3.23 -5.70
C ALA A 84 -8.22 2.66 -6.89
N ARG A 85 -7.48 1.99 -7.77
CA ARG A 85 -8.03 1.11 -8.79
C ARG A 85 -7.71 -0.33 -8.38
N VAL A 86 -8.72 -1.16 -8.35
CA VAL A 86 -8.60 -2.59 -8.03
C VAL A 86 -9.04 -3.38 -9.25
N GLU A 87 -8.30 -4.43 -9.58
CA GLU A 87 -8.62 -5.43 -10.59
C GLU A 87 -8.78 -6.77 -9.88
N ILE A 88 -9.96 -7.35 -9.97
CA ILE A 88 -10.27 -8.67 -9.41
C ILE A 88 -9.97 -9.75 -10.45
N ALA A 89 -9.47 -10.88 -10.01
CA ALA A 89 -9.15 -12.04 -10.85
C ALA A 89 -8.22 -11.71 -12.05
N PRO A 90 -7.09 -10.98 -11.84
CA PRO A 90 -6.15 -10.72 -12.92
C PRO A 90 -5.63 -12.04 -13.49
N GLY A 91 -5.63 -12.16 -14.83
CA GLY A 91 -5.25 -13.41 -15.49
C GLY A 91 -6.23 -14.57 -15.28
N GLY A 92 -7.41 -14.33 -14.70
CA GLY A 92 -8.46 -15.34 -14.49
C GLY A 92 -8.36 -16.10 -13.15
N ASP A 93 -7.42 -15.75 -12.28
CA ASP A 93 -7.30 -16.33 -10.95
C ASP A 93 -8.31 -15.69 -9.98
N PRO A 94 -9.37 -16.41 -9.53
CA PRO A 94 -10.41 -15.84 -8.67
C PRO A 94 -9.91 -15.52 -7.26
N ASP A 95 -8.76 -16.05 -6.85
CA ASP A 95 -8.18 -15.84 -5.52
C ASP A 95 -7.05 -14.80 -5.52
N ALA A 96 -6.87 -14.11 -6.65
CA ALA A 96 -5.93 -13.01 -6.80
C ALA A 96 -6.63 -11.68 -7.07
N ALA A 97 -6.05 -10.59 -6.58
CA ALA A 97 -6.42 -9.23 -6.97
C ALA A 97 -5.17 -8.35 -7.08
N GLY A 98 -5.21 -7.38 -7.97
CA GLY A 98 -4.20 -6.36 -8.12
C GLY A 98 -4.76 -4.98 -7.82
N ALA A 99 -3.95 -4.09 -7.25
CA ALA A 99 -4.40 -2.70 -7.09
C ALA A 99 -3.28 -1.69 -7.31
N ARG A 100 -3.72 -0.49 -7.68
CA ARG A 100 -2.92 0.73 -7.67
C ARG A 100 -3.59 1.71 -6.72
N MET A 101 -2.89 2.07 -5.65
CA MET A 101 -3.42 2.94 -4.61
C MET A 101 -2.55 4.19 -4.51
N TYR A 102 -3.15 5.34 -4.81
CA TYR A 102 -2.51 6.64 -4.62
C TYR A 102 -2.74 7.12 -3.21
N MET A 103 -1.69 7.64 -2.58
CA MET A 103 -1.74 8.04 -1.18
C MET A 103 -1.02 9.36 -0.92
N SER A 104 -1.36 9.93 0.21
CA SER A 104 -0.65 11.05 0.80
C SER A 104 -0.36 10.77 2.27
N GLU A 105 0.79 11.23 2.76
CA GLU A 105 1.10 11.30 4.18
C GLU A 105 1.11 12.76 4.60
N LEU A 106 0.31 13.11 5.58
CA LEU A 106 0.32 14.40 6.26
C LEU A 106 1.19 14.28 7.51
N ARG A 107 2.20 15.15 7.64
CA ARG A 107 3.20 15.00 8.68
C ARG A 107 3.56 16.34 9.31
N GLN A 108 3.72 16.37 10.63
CA GLN A 108 4.31 17.49 11.36
C GLN A 108 5.57 17.02 12.10
N ASP A 109 6.70 17.65 11.81
CA ASP A 109 7.97 17.34 12.50
C ASP A 109 7.87 17.76 13.96
N ALA A 110 8.27 16.85 14.88
CA ALA A 110 8.19 17.09 16.32
C ALA A 110 9.22 18.11 16.82
N ARG A 111 10.29 18.38 16.05
CA ARG A 111 11.39 19.28 16.47
C ARG A 111 11.07 20.74 16.25
N ASP A 112 10.44 21.07 15.13
CA ASP A 112 10.21 22.44 14.71
C ASP A 112 8.76 22.77 14.33
N GLY A 113 7.87 21.76 14.39
CA GLY A 113 6.46 21.91 14.04
C GLY A 113 6.20 22.07 12.54
N HIS A 114 7.22 21.88 11.68
CA HIS A 114 7.08 22.05 10.24
C HIS A 114 6.15 20.98 9.65
N TRP A 115 5.19 21.44 8.84
CA TRP A 115 4.27 20.55 8.12
C TRP A 115 4.84 20.15 6.76
N SER A 116 4.69 18.89 6.45
CA SER A 116 5.09 18.35 5.16
C SER A 116 4.09 17.31 4.66
N THR A 117 4.09 17.12 3.35
CA THR A 117 3.25 16.12 2.69
C THR A 117 4.12 15.28 1.76
N VAL A 118 3.87 13.98 1.75
CA VAL A 118 4.42 13.06 0.75
C VAL A 118 3.28 12.53 -0.10
N TYR A 119 3.53 12.40 -1.38
CA TYR A 119 2.64 11.74 -2.33
C TYR A 119 3.32 10.50 -2.87
N GLY A 120 2.59 9.40 -2.90
CA GLY A 120 3.11 8.13 -3.37
C GLY A 120 2.06 7.29 -4.07
N VAL A 121 2.53 6.21 -4.66
CA VAL A 121 1.69 5.17 -5.24
C VAL A 121 2.16 3.81 -4.75
N TYR A 122 1.21 2.99 -4.36
CA TYR A 122 1.40 1.58 -4.11
C TYR A 122 0.88 0.76 -5.28
N HIS A 123 1.65 -0.23 -5.71
CA HIS A 123 1.18 -1.33 -6.51
C HIS A 123 1.09 -2.53 -5.59
N ASP A 124 -0.08 -3.11 -5.49
CA ASP A 124 -0.39 -4.17 -4.54
C ASP A 124 -0.85 -5.44 -5.25
N ARG A 125 -0.48 -6.57 -4.68
CA ARG A 125 -1.06 -7.88 -4.97
C ARG A 125 -1.71 -8.42 -3.71
N TYR A 126 -2.92 -8.87 -3.88
CA TYR A 126 -3.72 -9.50 -2.83
C TYR A 126 -3.95 -10.95 -3.19
N VAL A 127 -4.05 -11.78 -2.17
CA VAL A 127 -4.47 -13.17 -2.29
C VAL A 127 -5.63 -13.43 -1.35
N ARG A 128 -6.57 -14.26 -1.79
CA ARG A 128 -7.61 -14.77 -0.93
C ARG A 128 -7.10 -16.06 -0.28
N HIS A 129 -7.14 -16.13 1.04
CA HIS A 129 -6.76 -17.28 1.82
C HIS A 129 -7.77 -17.45 2.96
N GLU A 130 -8.33 -18.66 3.11
CA GLU A 130 -9.37 -18.95 4.11
C GLU A 130 -10.55 -17.97 4.08
N GLY A 131 -10.98 -17.59 2.87
CA GLY A 131 -12.11 -16.69 2.65
C GLY A 131 -11.84 -15.21 2.93
N ARG A 132 -10.61 -14.82 3.24
CA ARG A 132 -10.19 -13.43 3.48
C ARG A 132 -9.16 -12.97 2.46
N TRP A 133 -9.20 -11.68 2.14
CA TRP A 133 -8.18 -11.02 1.33
C TRP A 133 -7.04 -10.49 2.20
N TRP A 134 -5.81 -10.63 1.68
CA TRP A 134 -4.58 -10.27 2.34
C TRP A 134 -3.63 -9.58 1.39
N PHE A 135 -2.84 -8.61 1.87
CA PHE A 135 -1.65 -8.17 1.14
C PHE A 135 -0.65 -9.32 1.02
N ALA A 136 -0.28 -9.68 -0.20
CA ALA A 136 0.77 -10.65 -0.50
C ALA A 136 2.05 -9.98 -0.98
N GLN A 137 1.92 -8.96 -1.84
CA GLN A 137 3.06 -8.15 -2.30
C GLN A 137 2.64 -6.69 -2.36
N ARG A 138 3.60 -5.80 -2.10
CA ARG A 138 3.43 -4.35 -2.20
C ARG A 138 4.69 -3.71 -2.74
N ARG A 139 4.53 -2.76 -3.67
CA ARG A 139 5.62 -1.89 -4.14
C ARG A 139 5.22 -0.44 -3.92
N TYR A 140 6.04 0.28 -3.17
CA TYR A 140 5.88 1.71 -2.95
C TYR A 140 6.79 2.50 -3.88
N SER A 141 6.25 3.52 -4.54
CA SER A 141 7.02 4.52 -5.27
C SER A 141 6.64 5.92 -4.79
N SER A 142 7.65 6.71 -4.44
CA SER A 142 7.45 8.11 -4.05
C SER A 142 7.29 8.98 -5.30
N LEU A 143 6.25 9.81 -5.33
CA LEU A 143 5.94 10.69 -6.47
C LEU A 143 6.39 12.12 -6.23
N ALA A 144 6.13 12.67 -5.05
CA ALA A 144 6.48 14.03 -4.69
C ALA A 144 6.51 14.23 -3.18
N ARG A 145 7.15 15.31 -2.73
CA ARG A 145 7.11 15.76 -1.34
C ARG A 145 7.25 17.28 -1.27
N THR A 146 6.79 17.88 -0.17
CA THR A 146 6.82 19.32 0.03
C THR A 146 7.95 19.81 0.94
N ALA A 147 8.76 18.91 1.52
CA ALA A 147 9.88 19.27 2.42
C ALA A 147 11.02 18.24 2.32
N PRO A 148 12.29 18.63 2.56
CA PRO A 148 12.76 19.97 2.92
C PRO A 148 12.63 21.02 1.80
N ALA A 149 12.48 20.59 0.55
CA ALA A 149 12.15 21.40 -0.61
C ALA A 149 10.94 20.80 -1.33
N MET A 150 10.26 21.59 -2.15
CA MET A 150 9.21 21.05 -3.01
C MET A 150 9.86 20.26 -4.15
N ASP A 151 9.87 18.95 -4.02
CA ASP A 151 10.43 18.04 -5.00
C ASP A 151 9.32 17.23 -5.66
N VAL A 152 9.28 17.25 -6.99
CA VAL A 152 8.50 16.34 -7.81
C VAL A 152 9.46 15.35 -8.43
N PHE A 153 9.27 14.06 -8.16
CA PHE A 153 10.03 12.99 -8.79
C PHE A 153 9.37 12.62 -10.11
N ALA A 154 10.15 12.11 -11.04
CA ALA A 154 9.58 11.64 -12.31
C ALA A 154 8.46 10.64 -12.03
N PHE A 155 7.31 10.87 -12.65
CA PHE A 155 6.24 9.89 -12.61
C PHE A 155 6.73 8.63 -13.32
N PRO A 156 6.47 7.41 -12.81
CA PRO A 156 6.87 6.20 -13.49
C PRO A 156 6.33 6.20 -14.94
N ASP A 157 7.19 5.99 -15.93
CA ASP A 157 6.82 5.98 -17.34
C ASP A 157 5.75 4.93 -17.63
N ARG A 158 5.77 3.86 -16.85
CA ARG A 158 4.72 2.84 -16.88
C ARG A 158 4.33 2.44 -15.46
N LEU A 159 3.07 2.58 -15.16
CA LEU A 159 2.47 1.94 -14.01
C LEU A 159 2.25 0.46 -14.33
N ALA A 160 2.45 -0.42 -13.34
CA ALA A 160 2.26 -1.85 -13.54
C ALA A 160 0.85 -2.15 -14.09
N ASP A 161 0.78 -3.05 -15.06
CA ASP A 161 -0.48 -3.61 -15.51
C ASP A 161 -1.04 -4.51 -14.41
N LEU A 162 -2.21 -4.16 -13.88
CA LEU A 162 -2.85 -4.89 -12.79
C LEU A 162 -3.37 -6.26 -13.22
N ARG A 163 -3.50 -6.51 -14.53
CA ARG A 163 -3.98 -7.78 -15.10
C ARG A 163 -2.89 -8.81 -15.28
N THR A 164 -1.65 -8.35 -15.37
CA THR A 164 -0.50 -9.24 -15.57
C THR A 164 0.08 -9.63 -14.22
N PRO A 165 0.23 -10.93 -13.92
CA PRO A 165 0.97 -11.37 -12.74
C PRO A 165 2.39 -10.78 -12.77
N TRP A 166 2.90 -10.37 -11.61
CA TRP A 166 4.30 -9.98 -11.53
C TRP A 166 5.16 -11.22 -11.56
N PRO A 167 6.31 -11.17 -12.25
CA PRO A 167 7.27 -12.25 -12.13
C PRO A 167 7.68 -12.39 -10.65
N ASP A 168 7.76 -13.63 -10.20
CA ASP A 168 8.40 -13.95 -8.93
C ASP A 168 9.87 -13.57 -9.06
N ASP A 169 10.32 -12.59 -8.30
CA ASP A 169 11.74 -12.17 -8.23
C ASP A 169 12.48 -13.04 -7.20
#